data_227b07bcd38b25881794a558aa181fa5
#
_entry.id   227b07bcd38b25881794a558aa181fa5
#
_cell.length_a   1.000
_cell.length_b   1.000
_cell.length_c   1.000
_cell.angle_alpha   90.00
_cell.angle_beta   90.00
_cell.angle_gamma   90.00
#
_symmetry.space_group_name_H-M   'P 1'
#
loop_
_entity.id
_entity.type
_entity.pdbx_description
1 polymer ?
#
loop_
_entity_poly.entity_id
_entity_poly.type
_entity_poly.pdbx_seq_one_letter_code
_entity_poly.pdbx_strand_id
1 'polypeptide(L)'
;MHIVPSKHLINDRLDRYLFIATRLGFGEVVFSKPHKTSEGAGKLSITSTGVILITGYSDTLITLYIATVGQIKQYYGDNTIPQSLLRQVYQNTKRNLIVLQDQTKSKGR
;
A
#
# COMPACT_ATOMS: atom_id res chain seq x y z
N MET A 1 -9.70 3.43 -9.54
CA MET A 1 -8.66 4.31 -8.99
C MET A 1 -7.70 4.68 -10.10
N HIS A 2 -7.49 5.96 -10.28
CA HIS A 2 -6.67 6.46 -11.39
C HIS A 2 -5.32 6.93 -10.85
N ILE A 3 -4.36 6.02 -10.81
CA ILE A 3 -3.03 6.31 -10.26
C ILE A 3 -1.99 6.06 -11.32
N VAL A 4 -1.10 7.03 -11.52
CA VAL A 4 0.00 6.93 -12.49
C VAL A 4 1.31 6.78 -11.72
N PRO A 5 2.05 5.67 -11.92
CA PRO A 5 3.34 5.53 -11.24
C PRO A 5 4.33 6.58 -11.73
N SER A 6 5.10 7.12 -10.78
CA SER A 6 6.14 8.10 -11.09
C SER A 6 7.30 7.43 -11.81
N LYS A 7 8.11 8.24 -12.51
CA LYS A 7 9.32 7.71 -13.15
C LYS A 7 10.27 7.11 -12.12
N HIS A 8 10.37 7.74 -10.96
CA HIS A 8 11.22 7.25 -9.89
C HIS A 8 10.78 5.86 -9.42
N LEU A 9 9.47 5.67 -9.25
CA LEU A 9 8.91 4.38 -8.85
C LEU A 9 9.21 3.30 -9.90
N ILE A 10 9.00 3.62 -11.17
CA ILE A 10 9.26 2.67 -12.25
C ILE A 10 10.73 2.30 -12.30
N ASN A 11 11.63 3.27 -12.13
CA ASN A 11 13.06 3.01 -12.21
C ASN A 11 13.57 2.22 -11.02
N ASP A 12 13.10 2.52 -9.82
CA ASP A 12 13.70 1.99 -8.59
C ASP A 12 12.89 0.86 -7.95
N ARG A 13 11.59 0.76 -8.22
CA ARG A 13 10.71 -0.18 -7.54
C ARG A 13 9.72 -0.84 -8.50
N LEU A 14 10.10 -1.01 -9.75
CA LEU A 14 9.21 -1.60 -10.74
C LEU A 14 8.74 -3.00 -10.34
N ASP A 15 9.64 -3.82 -9.84
CA ASP A 15 9.30 -5.19 -9.43
C ASP A 15 8.22 -5.18 -8.35
N ARG A 16 8.38 -4.31 -7.36
CA ARG A 16 7.40 -4.18 -6.28
C ARG A 16 6.05 -3.71 -6.81
N TYR A 17 6.08 -2.71 -7.68
CA TYR A 17 4.86 -2.18 -8.27
C TYR A 17 4.13 -3.26 -9.07
N LEU A 18 4.83 -3.98 -9.93
CA LEU A 18 4.23 -5.03 -10.75
C LEU A 18 3.71 -6.17 -9.87
N PHE A 19 4.45 -6.58 -8.85
CA PHE A 19 4.02 -7.64 -7.95
C PHE A 19 2.70 -7.25 -7.28
N ILE A 20 2.62 -6.04 -6.73
CA ILE A 20 1.42 -5.60 -6.05
C ILE A 20 0.26 -5.46 -7.03
N ALA A 21 0.51 -4.83 -8.19
CA ALA A 21 -0.54 -4.59 -9.16
C ALA A 21 -1.12 -5.88 -9.73
N THR A 22 -0.26 -6.90 -9.98
CA THR A 22 -0.70 -8.12 -10.67
C THR A 22 -1.12 -9.22 -9.71
N ARG A 23 -0.50 -9.31 -8.53
CA ARG A 23 -0.78 -10.40 -7.58
C ARG A 23 -1.80 -10.02 -6.51
N LEU A 24 -1.69 -8.82 -5.97
CA LEU A 24 -2.54 -8.40 -4.86
C LEU A 24 -3.71 -7.55 -5.31
N GLY A 25 -3.47 -6.72 -6.32
CA GLY A 25 -4.45 -5.70 -6.70
C GLY A 25 -4.49 -4.58 -5.67
N PHE A 26 -4.98 -3.42 -6.09
CA PHE A 26 -5.07 -2.28 -5.18
C PHE A 26 -6.40 -2.26 -4.41
N GLY A 27 -7.46 -2.84 -4.99
CA GLY A 27 -8.76 -2.78 -4.34
C GLY A 27 -9.27 -1.36 -4.25
N GLU A 28 -9.89 -1.04 -3.12
CA GLU A 28 -10.44 0.29 -2.89
C GLU A 28 -9.67 0.98 -1.78
N VAL A 29 -9.56 2.32 -1.87
CA VAL A 29 -8.97 3.11 -0.80
C VAL A 29 -9.95 3.15 0.36
N VAL A 30 -9.52 2.67 1.53
CA VAL A 30 -10.36 2.63 2.72
C VAL A 30 -10.00 3.73 3.72
N PHE A 31 -8.83 4.34 3.57
CA PHE A 31 -8.35 5.37 4.48
C PHE A 31 -7.36 6.24 3.73
N SER A 32 -7.41 7.55 3.97
CA SER A 32 -6.43 8.49 3.42
C SER A 32 -6.18 9.59 4.42
N LYS A 33 -4.94 10.07 4.44
CA LYS A 33 -4.58 11.23 5.24
C LYS A 33 -3.49 12.02 4.52
N PRO A 34 -3.37 13.33 4.81
CA PRO A 34 -2.27 14.12 4.27
C PRO A 34 -0.93 13.53 4.70
N HIS A 35 0.05 13.58 3.80
CA HIS A 35 1.37 13.02 4.07
C HIS A 35 2.41 13.84 3.31
N LYS A 36 3.50 14.18 3.99
CA LYS A 36 4.58 14.90 3.35
C LYS A 36 5.42 13.93 2.54
N THR A 37 5.64 14.24 1.27
CA THR A 37 6.41 13.39 0.37
C THR A 37 7.69 14.10 -0.04
N SER A 38 8.57 13.37 -0.73
CA SER A 38 9.79 13.95 -1.29
C SER A 38 9.50 15.03 -2.32
N GLU A 39 8.30 15.02 -2.89
CA GLU A 39 7.86 15.99 -3.88
C GLU A 39 6.95 17.06 -3.29
N GLY A 40 6.88 17.17 -1.95
CA GLY A 40 6.05 18.14 -1.26
C GLY A 40 4.82 17.51 -0.66
N ALA A 41 3.73 18.27 -0.60
CA ALA A 41 2.49 17.79 -0.02
C ALA A 41 1.92 16.66 -0.84
N GLY A 42 1.47 15.60 -0.16
CA GLY A 42 0.88 14.44 -0.81
C GLY A 42 -0.12 13.76 0.10
N LYS A 43 -0.32 12.48 -0.15
CA LYS A 43 -1.34 11.72 0.55
C LYS A 43 -0.86 10.29 0.78
N LEU A 44 -1.16 9.76 1.96
CA LEU A 44 -0.97 8.35 2.29
C LEU A 44 -2.34 7.70 2.26
N SER A 45 -2.47 6.60 1.53
CA SER A 45 -3.73 5.87 1.42
C SER A 45 -3.50 4.40 1.77
N ILE A 46 -4.49 3.80 2.41
CA ILE A 46 -4.50 2.36 2.67
C ILE A 46 -5.63 1.75 1.86
N THR A 47 -5.32 0.67 1.14
CA THR A 47 -6.32 0.00 0.32
C THR A 47 -6.92 -1.21 1.04
N SER A 48 -8.03 -1.70 0.51
CA SER A 48 -8.71 -2.87 1.07
C SER A 48 -7.86 -4.14 1.00
N THR A 49 -6.85 -4.17 0.14
CA THR A 49 -5.94 -5.31 0.05
C THR A 49 -4.75 -5.20 0.98
N GLY A 50 -4.66 -4.15 1.78
CA GLY A 50 -3.57 -3.98 2.75
C GLY A 50 -2.32 -3.35 2.16
N VAL A 51 -2.48 -2.55 1.11
CA VAL A 51 -1.37 -1.85 0.45
C VAL A 51 -1.40 -0.39 0.85
N ILE A 52 -0.22 0.17 1.14
CA ILE A 52 -0.07 1.59 1.41
C ILE A 52 0.42 2.26 0.13
N LEU A 53 -0.28 3.31 -0.28
CA LEU A 53 0.06 4.11 -1.46
C LEU A 53 0.46 5.51 -1.00
N ILE A 54 1.64 5.95 -1.42
CA ILE A 54 2.08 7.33 -1.20
C ILE A 54 1.97 8.04 -2.53
N THR A 55 1.02 8.98 -2.61
CA THR A 55 0.77 9.73 -3.84
C THR A 55 1.12 11.19 -3.65
N GLY A 56 1.62 11.82 -4.70
CA GLY A 56 1.90 13.23 -4.73
C GLY A 56 0.81 14.01 -5.45
N TYR A 57 1.22 15.06 -6.10
CA TYR A 57 0.31 15.91 -6.87
C TYR A 57 -0.30 15.10 -8.02
N SER A 58 -1.56 15.39 -8.33
CA SER A 58 -2.26 14.77 -9.48
C SER A 58 -2.29 13.25 -9.42
N ASP A 59 -2.36 12.68 -8.21
CA ASP A 59 -2.45 11.24 -8.01
C ASP A 59 -1.26 10.45 -8.58
N THR A 60 -0.10 11.10 -8.70
CA THR A 60 1.12 10.39 -9.10
C THR A 60 1.59 9.50 -7.95
N LEU A 61 1.72 8.21 -8.23
CA LEU A 61 2.16 7.24 -7.22
C LEU A 61 3.67 7.34 -7.06
N ILE A 62 4.12 7.80 -5.89
CA ILE A 62 5.52 7.98 -5.58
C ILE A 62 6.14 6.68 -5.11
N THR A 63 5.46 5.97 -4.22
CA THR A 63 5.90 4.68 -3.73
C THR A 63 4.70 3.90 -3.19
N LEU A 64 4.90 2.59 -3.02
CA LEU A 64 3.87 1.73 -2.46
C LEU A 64 4.55 0.58 -1.73
N TYR A 65 3.85 0.01 -0.75
CA TYR A 65 4.35 -1.15 -0.02
C TYR A 65 3.20 -1.85 0.69
N ILE A 66 3.43 -3.09 1.09
CA ILE A 66 2.46 -3.87 1.84
C ILE A 66 2.50 -3.38 3.29
N ALA A 67 1.34 -3.00 3.81
CA ALA A 67 1.25 -2.50 5.18
C ALA A 67 1.57 -3.61 6.18
N THR A 68 2.23 -3.25 7.27
CA THR A 68 2.41 -4.17 8.38
C THR A 68 1.19 -4.10 9.30
N VAL A 69 1.03 -5.14 10.12
CA VAL A 69 -0.05 -5.19 11.09
C VAL A 69 0.06 -4.01 12.06
N GLY A 70 1.29 -3.64 12.44
CA GLY A 70 1.50 -2.49 13.32
C GLY A 70 1.07 -1.18 12.70
N GLN A 71 1.32 -1.00 11.40
CA GLN A 71 0.89 0.20 10.69
C GLN A 71 -0.63 0.31 10.64
N ILE A 72 -1.31 -0.81 10.38
CA ILE A 72 -2.78 -0.82 10.35
C ILE A 72 -3.33 -0.46 11.73
N LYS A 73 -2.75 -1.02 12.80
CA LYS A 73 -3.16 -0.70 14.16
C LYS A 73 -2.99 0.79 14.48
N GLN A 74 -1.89 1.37 14.03
CA GLN A 74 -1.62 2.78 14.25
C GLN A 74 -2.70 3.65 13.65
N TYR A 75 -3.10 3.35 12.41
CA TYR A 75 -4.14 4.13 11.73
C TYR A 75 -5.52 3.87 12.32
N TYR A 76 -5.75 2.65 12.85
CA TYR A 76 -7.00 2.33 13.53
C TYR A 76 -7.22 3.20 14.76
N GLY A 77 -6.15 3.54 15.46
CA GLY A 77 -6.24 4.39 16.62
C GLY A 77 -6.84 5.76 16.33
N ASP A 78 -6.83 6.18 15.07
CA ASP A 78 -7.43 7.44 14.65
C ASP A 78 -8.94 7.35 14.42
N ASN A 79 -9.52 6.16 14.54
CA ASN A 79 -10.98 5.92 14.45
C ASN A 79 -11.61 6.36 13.14
N THR A 80 -10.85 6.28 12.04
CA THR A 80 -11.31 6.76 10.75
C THR A 80 -11.78 5.65 9.82
N ILE A 81 -11.54 4.39 10.19
CA ILE A 81 -11.92 3.24 9.37
C ILE A 81 -13.02 2.45 10.10
N PRO A 82 -14.15 2.12 9.42
CA PRO A 82 -15.15 1.25 10.02
C PRO A 82 -14.54 -0.08 10.46
N GLN A 83 -14.98 -0.58 11.61
CA GLN A 83 -14.37 -1.76 12.21
C GLN A 83 -14.44 -3.01 11.34
N SER A 84 -15.55 -3.20 10.62
CA SER A 84 -15.69 -4.34 9.72
C SER A 84 -14.68 -4.27 8.58
N LEU A 85 -14.50 -3.09 8.02
CA LEU A 85 -13.56 -2.87 6.93
C LEU A 85 -12.13 -3.04 7.41
N LEU A 86 -11.84 -2.55 8.61
CA LEU A 86 -10.52 -2.71 9.21
C LEU A 86 -10.15 -4.18 9.39
N ARG A 87 -11.11 -4.99 9.84
CA ARG A 87 -10.86 -6.43 10.02
C ARG A 87 -10.50 -7.09 8.70
N GLN A 88 -11.18 -6.71 7.63
CA GLN A 88 -10.90 -7.22 6.30
C GLN A 88 -9.49 -6.83 5.85
N VAL A 89 -9.14 -5.56 6.02
CA VAL A 89 -7.80 -5.05 5.67
C VAL A 89 -6.73 -5.79 6.47
N TYR A 90 -6.99 -6.02 7.75
CA TYR A 90 -6.07 -6.71 8.64
C TYR A 90 -5.79 -8.14 8.17
N GLN A 91 -6.84 -8.86 7.79
CA GLN A 91 -6.69 -10.23 7.30
C GLN A 91 -5.94 -10.25 5.97
N ASN A 92 -6.25 -9.32 5.08
CA ASN A 92 -5.57 -9.23 3.80
C ASN A 92 -4.09 -8.89 3.98
N THR A 93 -3.77 -8.00 4.91
CA THR A 93 -2.39 -7.65 5.22
C THR A 93 -1.59 -8.87 5.66
N LYS A 94 -2.15 -9.69 6.56
CA LYS A 94 -1.48 -10.90 7.00
C LYS A 94 -1.24 -11.86 5.85
N ARG A 95 -2.24 -12.06 5.01
CA ARG A 95 -2.12 -12.94 3.84
C ARG A 95 -1.05 -12.46 2.89
N ASN A 96 -1.03 -11.16 2.63
CA ASN A 96 -0.07 -10.57 1.69
C ASN A 96 1.36 -10.69 2.18
N LEU A 97 1.58 -10.54 3.48
CA LEU A 97 2.91 -10.69 4.06
C LEU A 97 3.42 -12.14 3.93
N ILE A 98 2.53 -13.11 4.07
CA ILE A 98 2.89 -14.52 3.88
C ILE A 98 3.27 -14.77 2.41
N VAL A 99 2.48 -14.25 1.47
CA VAL A 99 2.78 -14.40 0.04
C VAL A 99 4.13 -13.77 -0.29
N LEU A 100 4.41 -12.60 0.27
CA LEU A 100 5.67 -11.91 0.05
C LEU A 100 6.85 -12.71 0.60
N GLN A 101 6.70 -13.32 1.77
CA GLN A 101 7.74 -14.16 2.36
C GLN A 101 8.04 -15.37 1.48
N ASP A 102 7.01 -16.03 0.99
CA ASP A 102 7.17 -17.20 0.12
C ASP A 102 7.90 -16.81 -1.16
N GLN A 103 7.56 -15.66 -1.73
CA GLN A 103 8.23 -15.16 -2.92
C GLN A 103 9.70 -14.87 -2.65
N THR A 104 10.02 -14.27 -1.50
CA THR A 104 11.38 -13.98 -1.11
C THR A 104 12.19 -15.26 -0.92
N LYS A 105 11.59 -16.27 -0.30
CA LYS A 105 12.25 -17.59 -0.14
C LYS A 105 12.58 -18.22 -1.48
N SER A 106 11.65 -18.13 -2.44
CA SER A 106 11.89 -18.66 -3.79
C SER A 106 13.04 -17.95 -4.46
N LYS A 107 13.16 -16.64 -4.29
CA LYS A 107 14.25 -15.88 -4.86
C LYS A 107 15.58 -16.10 -4.15
N GLY A 108 15.55 -16.50 -2.88
CA GLY A 108 16.73 -16.73 -2.09
C GLY A 108 17.53 -17.99 -2.44
N ARG A 109 17.04 -18.71 -3.40
CA ARG A 109 17.73 -19.89 -3.91
C ARG A 109 18.47 -19.54 -5.19
#